data_f10cca91e0dd5d0e304995346acc4392
#
_entry.id   f10cca91e0dd5d0e304995346acc4392
#
_cell.length_a   1.000
_cell.length_b   1.000
_cell.length_c   1.000
_cell.angle_alpha   90.00
_cell.angle_beta   90.00
_cell.angle_gamma   90.00
#
_symmetry.space_group_name_H-M   'P 1'
#
loop_
_entity.id
_entity.type
_entity.pdbx_description
1 polymer ?
#
loop_
_entity_poly.entity_id
_entity_poly.type
_entity_poly.pdbx_seq_one_letter_code
_entity_poly.pdbx_strand_id
1 'polypeptide(L)'
;MSFKILDFYKISSPLAGGETDSEDSSRFKRIRWATFLSATTGYGIYYVCRLSMNVVRKPIVEEGVFSETQLGIIGSCLFFVYAVGKLTNGFLADRSNVRRFMSTGLLCSALINLCLGFTSSFYAFVVLWGLNGWFQSMGAASGVVSLTRWYSSKERGTFYGFWSASHNLGEALTFISIALLVSWMGWRYGMIGAGIIGILGFFMMLVFMRDTPQSQGFLLNKNSSSVDSLSLSGKQTEDFNKAQKAVLKNPAIWILALSSAFM
;
A
#
# COMPACT_ATOMS: atom_id res chain seq x y z
N MET A 1 12.65 -10.10 -23.31
CA MET A 1 13.00 -9.08 -22.29
C MET A 1 11.94 -8.91 -21.18
N SER A 2 10.77 -9.54 -21.32
CA SER A 2 9.61 -9.41 -20.39
C SER A 2 9.77 -10.10 -19.02
N PHE A 3 10.66 -11.07 -18.87
CA PHE A 3 10.75 -11.89 -17.65
C PHE A 3 11.44 -11.22 -16.46
N LYS A 4 12.29 -10.22 -16.65
CA LYS A 4 13.06 -9.60 -15.54
C LYS A 4 12.21 -8.75 -14.58
N ILE A 5 11.10 -8.17 -15.03
CA ILE A 5 10.23 -7.34 -14.17
C ILE A 5 9.46 -8.22 -13.18
N LEU A 6 8.98 -9.39 -13.63
CA LEU A 6 8.28 -10.33 -12.75
C LEU A 6 9.22 -10.92 -11.68
N ASP A 7 10.50 -11.12 -12.02
CA ASP A 7 11.50 -11.59 -11.06
C ASP A 7 11.78 -10.58 -9.95
N PHE A 8 11.67 -9.28 -10.24
CA PHE A 8 11.80 -8.23 -9.22
C PHE A 8 10.73 -8.34 -8.12
N TYR A 9 9.52 -8.76 -8.46
CA TYR A 9 8.44 -8.91 -7.50
C TYR A 9 8.33 -10.30 -6.87
N LYS A 10 9.21 -11.25 -7.19
CA LYS A 10 9.19 -12.57 -6.53
C LYS A 10 9.39 -12.44 -5.03
N ILE A 11 8.67 -13.27 -4.27
CA ILE A 11 8.83 -13.41 -2.83
C ILE A 11 10.29 -13.77 -2.54
N SER A 12 10.86 -13.16 -1.50
CA SER A 12 12.25 -13.40 -1.11
C SER A 12 12.46 -14.85 -0.70
N SER A 13 13.45 -15.50 -1.31
CA SER A 13 13.82 -16.89 -0.95
C SER A 13 14.30 -16.98 0.49
N PRO A 14 14.03 -18.11 1.19
CA PRO A 14 14.62 -18.38 2.49
C PRO A 14 16.16 -18.36 2.41
N LEU A 15 16.82 -17.88 3.45
CA LEU A 15 18.28 -17.96 3.56
C LEU A 15 18.69 -19.43 3.71
N ALA A 16 19.44 -19.96 2.72
CA ALA A 16 20.01 -21.29 2.79
C ALA A 16 21.22 -21.28 3.74
N GLY A 17 21.20 -22.10 4.79
CA GLY A 17 22.35 -22.33 5.68
C GLY A 17 22.60 -21.27 6.75
N GLY A 18 21.67 -20.37 7.01
CA GLY A 18 21.77 -19.42 8.12
C GLY A 18 21.48 -20.09 9.47
N GLU A 19 22.14 -19.63 10.53
CA GLU A 19 21.78 -19.96 11.90
C GLU A 19 20.30 -19.70 12.11
N THR A 20 19.58 -20.70 12.59
CA THR A 20 18.15 -20.63 12.83
C THR A 20 17.90 -19.89 14.14
N ASP A 21 17.84 -18.57 14.06
CA ASP A 21 17.44 -17.75 15.20
C ASP A 21 15.97 -18.04 15.57
N SER A 22 15.72 -18.21 16.85
CA SER A 22 14.36 -18.41 17.38
C SER A 22 13.54 -17.10 17.28
N GLU A 23 12.23 -17.23 17.28
CA GLU A 23 11.28 -16.09 17.36
C GLU A 23 11.48 -15.22 18.60
N ASP A 24 12.14 -15.76 19.64
CA ASP A 24 12.44 -15.04 20.89
C ASP A 24 13.70 -14.18 20.81
N SER A 25 14.50 -14.28 19.74
CA SER A 25 15.71 -13.49 19.59
C SER A 25 15.43 -11.99 19.55
N SER A 26 16.28 -11.20 20.19
CA SER A 26 16.20 -9.74 20.17
C SER A 26 16.27 -9.17 18.75
N ARG A 27 16.99 -9.88 17.85
CA ARG A 27 17.10 -9.54 16.43
C ARG A 27 15.76 -9.69 15.73
N PHE A 28 15.02 -10.80 15.96
CA PHE A 28 13.69 -11.00 15.40
C PHE A 28 12.71 -9.89 15.84
N LYS A 29 12.64 -9.63 17.14
CA LYS A 29 11.76 -8.58 17.68
C LYS A 29 12.05 -7.21 17.06
N ARG A 30 13.33 -6.84 16.92
CA ARG A 30 13.73 -5.56 16.30
C ARG A 30 13.32 -5.47 14.84
N ILE A 31 13.54 -6.52 14.02
CA ILE A 31 13.18 -6.53 12.61
C ILE A 31 11.67 -6.55 12.42
N ARG A 32 10.95 -7.31 13.24
CA ARG A 32 9.49 -7.37 13.27
C ARG A 32 8.87 -5.98 13.53
N TRP A 33 9.36 -5.28 14.57
CA TRP A 33 8.93 -3.93 14.89
C TRP A 33 9.31 -2.92 13.80
N ALA A 34 10.50 -2.98 13.26
CA ALA A 34 10.93 -2.10 12.16
C ALA A 34 10.03 -2.30 10.92
N THR A 35 9.70 -3.54 10.57
CA THR A 35 8.82 -3.85 9.46
C THR A 35 7.39 -3.35 9.72
N PHE A 36 6.87 -3.55 10.94
CA PHE A 36 5.55 -3.07 11.32
C PHE A 36 5.44 -1.55 11.28
N LEU A 37 6.36 -0.85 11.94
CA LEU A 37 6.37 0.62 11.97
C LEU A 37 6.54 1.20 10.57
N SER A 38 7.41 0.60 9.75
CA SER A 38 7.61 1.03 8.37
C SER A 38 6.36 0.82 7.51
N ALA A 39 5.67 -0.32 7.63
CA ALA A 39 4.42 -0.57 6.92
C ALA A 39 3.30 0.38 7.38
N THR A 40 3.21 0.64 8.69
CA THR A 40 2.21 1.52 9.31
C THR A 40 2.42 2.97 8.89
N THR A 41 3.65 3.50 9.04
CA THR A 41 4.00 4.86 8.63
C THR A 41 3.89 5.02 7.10
N GLY A 42 4.36 4.02 6.34
CA GLY A 42 4.23 4.02 4.88
C GLY A 42 2.78 4.09 4.43
N TYR A 43 1.88 3.35 5.09
CA TYR A 43 0.45 3.42 4.81
C TYR A 43 -0.16 4.78 5.15
N GLY A 44 0.27 5.41 6.24
CA GLY A 44 -0.08 6.81 6.54
C GLY A 44 0.36 7.78 5.44
N ILE A 45 1.58 7.60 4.91
CA ILE A 45 2.10 8.44 3.80
C ILE A 45 1.33 8.19 2.49
N TYR A 46 0.82 6.98 2.25
CA TYR A 46 -0.11 6.74 1.15
C TYR A 46 -1.33 7.67 1.22
N TYR A 47 -1.86 7.90 2.43
CA TYR A 47 -2.97 8.84 2.62
C TYR A 47 -2.58 10.27 2.33
N VAL A 48 -1.35 10.69 2.63
CA VAL A 48 -0.85 12.02 2.24
C VAL A 48 -0.94 12.19 0.72
N CYS A 49 -0.43 11.23 -0.06
CA CYS A 49 -0.49 11.27 -1.52
C CYS A 49 -1.91 11.11 -2.11
N ARG A 50 -2.85 10.55 -1.35
CA ARG A 50 -4.24 10.36 -1.77
C ARG A 50 -5.12 11.56 -1.47
N LEU A 51 -4.95 12.17 -0.31
CA LEU A 51 -5.82 13.23 0.19
C LEU A 51 -5.31 14.63 -0.13
N SER A 52 -4.11 14.76 -0.70
CA SER A 52 -3.55 16.03 -1.17
C SER A 52 -4.54 16.81 -2.06
N MET A 53 -5.23 16.10 -2.97
CA MET A 53 -6.25 16.68 -3.84
C MET A 53 -7.41 17.31 -3.07
N ASN A 54 -7.82 16.73 -1.94
CA ASN A 54 -8.92 17.29 -1.13
C ASN A 54 -8.54 18.65 -0.54
N VAL A 55 -7.27 18.82 -0.17
CA VAL A 55 -6.74 20.08 0.39
C VAL A 55 -6.60 21.16 -0.69
N VAL A 56 -6.11 20.77 -1.88
CA VAL A 56 -5.87 21.74 -2.97
C VAL A 56 -7.13 22.06 -3.79
N ARG A 57 -8.23 21.34 -3.57
CA ARG A 57 -9.47 21.47 -4.34
C ARG A 57 -10.02 22.90 -4.32
N LYS A 58 -10.15 23.49 -3.13
CA LYS A 58 -10.71 24.82 -2.97
C LYS A 58 -9.87 25.90 -3.68
N PRO A 59 -8.55 25.99 -3.48
CA PRO A 59 -7.70 26.93 -4.22
C PRO A 59 -7.76 26.75 -5.74
N ILE A 60 -7.81 25.52 -6.24
CA ILE A 60 -7.93 25.23 -7.69
C ILE A 60 -9.21 25.84 -8.29
N VAL A 61 -10.32 25.76 -7.55
CA VAL A 61 -11.60 26.37 -7.99
C VAL A 61 -11.54 27.89 -7.90
N GLU A 62 -11.02 28.45 -6.81
CA GLU A 62 -10.90 29.89 -6.60
C GLU A 62 -9.99 30.55 -7.64
N GLU A 63 -8.93 29.86 -8.10
CA GLU A 63 -8.08 30.32 -9.20
C GLU A 63 -8.68 30.07 -10.60
N GLY A 64 -9.85 29.44 -10.69
CA GLY A 64 -10.53 29.17 -11.96
C GLY A 64 -9.82 28.13 -12.84
N VAL A 65 -8.92 27.30 -12.27
CA VAL A 65 -8.20 26.26 -13.03
C VAL A 65 -9.15 25.15 -13.46
N PHE A 66 -9.99 24.67 -12.52
CA PHE A 66 -11.02 23.67 -12.78
C PHE A 66 -12.33 24.04 -12.08
N SER A 67 -13.45 23.65 -12.71
CA SER A 67 -14.77 23.73 -12.07
C SER A 67 -14.97 22.61 -11.04
N GLU A 68 -15.95 22.78 -10.15
CA GLU A 68 -16.33 21.74 -9.17
C GLU A 68 -16.73 20.43 -9.87
N THR A 69 -17.41 20.52 -11.01
CA THR A 69 -17.79 19.34 -11.81
C THR A 69 -16.57 18.61 -12.35
N GLN A 70 -15.57 19.34 -12.85
CA GLN A 70 -14.33 18.75 -13.34
C GLN A 70 -13.55 18.05 -12.21
N LEU A 71 -13.49 18.66 -11.02
CA LEU A 71 -12.87 18.03 -9.85
C LEU A 71 -13.66 16.81 -9.37
N GLY A 72 -14.98 16.83 -9.51
CA GLY A 72 -15.83 15.66 -9.27
C GLY A 72 -15.48 14.49 -10.20
N ILE A 73 -15.30 14.74 -11.50
CA ILE A 73 -14.89 13.73 -12.48
C ILE A 73 -13.51 13.17 -12.14
N ILE A 74 -12.53 14.03 -11.84
CA ILE A 74 -11.18 13.63 -11.46
C ILE A 74 -11.22 12.71 -10.23
N GLY A 75 -11.97 13.11 -9.19
CA GLY A 75 -12.13 12.30 -7.98
C GLY A 75 -12.81 10.95 -8.23
N SER A 76 -13.87 10.93 -9.01
CA SER A 76 -14.59 9.70 -9.38
C SER A 76 -13.70 8.72 -10.13
N CYS A 77 -12.84 9.22 -11.03
CA CYS A 77 -11.89 8.39 -11.77
C CYS A 77 -10.92 7.67 -10.82
N LEU A 78 -10.38 8.36 -9.81
CA LEU A 78 -9.52 7.74 -8.80
C LEU A 78 -10.26 6.61 -8.09
N PHE A 79 -11.46 6.85 -7.58
CA PHE A 79 -12.21 5.85 -6.80
C PHE A 79 -12.58 4.63 -7.64
N PHE A 80 -12.99 4.83 -8.89
CA PHE A 80 -13.30 3.73 -9.80
C PHE A 80 -12.07 2.85 -10.06
N VAL A 81 -10.95 3.46 -10.45
CA VAL A 81 -9.70 2.73 -10.72
C VAL A 81 -9.15 2.09 -9.43
N TYR A 82 -9.28 2.75 -8.28
CA TYR A 82 -8.91 2.20 -6.99
C TYR A 82 -9.73 0.95 -6.63
N ALA A 83 -11.02 0.93 -6.90
CA ALA A 83 -11.88 -0.24 -6.64
C ALA A 83 -11.46 -1.45 -7.49
N VAL A 84 -11.23 -1.25 -8.79
CA VAL A 84 -10.68 -2.28 -9.68
C VAL A 84 -9.28 -2.72 -9.22
N GLY A 85 -8.44 -1.74 -8.85
CA GLY A 85 -7.10 -1.99 -8.33
C GLY A 85 -7.11 -2.82 -7.04
N LYS A 86 -8.04 -2.60 -6.13
CA LYS A 86 -8.16 -3.40 -4.89
C LYS A 86 -8.34 -4.90 -5.17
N LEU A 87 -9.17 -5.25 -6.15
CA LEU A 87 -9.37 -6.64 -6.53
C LEU A 87 -8.09 -7.26 -7.10
N THR A 88 -7.49 -6.59 -8.08
CA THR A 88 -6.32 -7.13 -8.78
C THR A 88 -5.05 -7.10 -7.92
N ASN A 89 -4.78 -5.99 -7.25
CA ASN A 89 -3.59 -5.84 -6.41
C ASN A 89 -3.68 -6.66 -5.11
N GLY A 90 -4.87 -7.03 -4.64
CA GLY A 90 -5.03 -8.01 -3.57
C GLY A 90 -4.40 -9.35 -3.95
N PHE A 91 -4.74 -9.90 -5.11
CA PHE A 91 -4.16 -11.15 -5.60
C PHE A 91 -2.67 -11.04 -5.93
N LEU A 92 -2.23 -9.90 -6.44
CA LEU A 92 -0.82 -9.67 -6.76
C LEU A 92 0.03 -9.54 -5.50
N ALA A 93 -0.45 -8.87 -4.45
CA ALA A 93 0.27 -8.69 -3.19
C ALA A 93 0.58 -10.03 -2.51
N ASP A 94 -0.37 -10.97 -2.51
CA ASP A 94 -0.18 -12.32 -1.93
C ASP A 94 1.00 -13.05 -2.55
N ARG A 95 1.24 -12.85 -3.84
CA ARG A 95 2.28 -13.53 -4.64
C ARG A 95 3.55 -12.72 -4.81
N SER A 96 3.57 -11.50 -4.29
CA SER A 96 4.66 -10.55 -4.50
C SER A 96 5.52 -10.38 -3.25
N ASN A 97 6.74 -9.90 -3.47
CA ASN A 97 7.56 -9.32 -2.43
C ASN A 97 6.88 -8.05 -1.89
N VAL A 98 6.34 -8.15 -0.68
CA VAL A 98 5.53 -7.07 -0.08
C VAL A 98 6.31 -5.77 0.04
N ARG A 99 7.59 -5.84 0.43
CA ARG A 99 8.46 -4.67 0.53
C ARG A 99 8.53 -3.91 -0.79
N ARG A 100 8.85 -4.63 -1.88
CA ARG A 100 9.01 -4.01 -3.21
C ARG A 100 7.67 -3.55 -3.77
N PHE A 101 6.63 -4.35 -3.61
CA PHE A 101 5.30 -4.06 -4.14
C PHE A 101 4.69 -2.81 -3.49
N MET A 102 4.70 -2.75 -2.16
CA MET A 102 4.21 -1.58 -1.42
C MET A 102 5.06 -0.33 -1.71
N SER A 103 6.39 -0.44 -1.70
CA SER A 103 7.26 0.71 -2.00
C SER A 103 7.06 1.24 -3.42
N THR A 104 6.93 0.37 -4.43
CA THR A 104 6.68 0.80 -5.81
C THR A 104 5.35 1.55 -5.94
N GLY A 105 4.29 1.05 -5.31
CA GLY A 105 2.99 1.74 -5.31
C GLY A 105 3.10 3.16 -4.74
N LEU A 106 3.83 3.32 -3.62
CA LEU A 106 4.04 4.64 -3.02
C LEU A 106 4.90 5.55 -3.90
N LEU A 107 5.97 5.02 -4.51
CA LEU A 107 6.81 5.80 -5.43
C LEU A 107 6.00 6.31 -6.62
N CYS A 108 5.24 5.44 -7.29
CA CYS A 108 4.42 5.84 -8.43
C CYS A 108 3.36 6.88 -8.03
N SER A 109 2.72 6.68 -6.87
CA SER A 109 1.77 7.66 -6.33
C SER A 109 2.43 9.01 -6.05
N ALA A 110 3.64 9.02 -5.48
CA ALA A 110 4.42 10.22 -5.22
C ALA A 110 4.82 10.96 -6.51
N LEU A 111 5.30 10.23 -7.51
CA LEU A 111 5.65 10.80 -8.81
C LEU A 111 4.43 11.41 -9.52
N ILE A 112 3.26 10.77 -9.43
CA ILE A 112 2.02 11.31 -9.96
C ILE A 112 1.67 12.64 -9.27
N ASN A 113 1.76 12.72 -7.94
CA ASN A 113 1.54 13.98 -7.22
C ASN A 113 2.51 15.08 -7.69
N LEU A 114 3.79 14.76 -7.86
CA LEU A 114 4.77 15.70 -8.42
C LEU A 114 4.35 16.18 -9.81
N CYS A 115 4.03 15.27 -10.73
CA CYS A 115 3.61 15.62 -12.09
C CYS A 115 2.39 16.54 -12.10
N LEU A 116 1.41 16.28 -11.22
CA LEU A 116 0.21 17.09 -11.11
C LEU A 116 0.49 18.51 -10.61
N GLY A 117 1.52 18.72 -9.80
CA GLY A 117 1.97 20.06 -9.40
C GLY A 117 2.46 20.93 -10.56
N PHE A 118 2.89 20.32 -11.67
CA PHE A 118 3.42 21.03 -12.84
C PHE A 118 2.45 21.18 -14.00
N THR A 119 1.22 20.65 -13.92
CA THR A 119 0.24 20.74 -15.00
C THR A 119 -1.05 21.41 -14.54
N SER A 120 -1.79 21.98 -15.51
CA SER A 120 -3.17 22.48 -15.34
C SER A 120 -4.11 21.85 -16.38
N SER A 121 -3.68 20.79 -17.07
CA SER A 121 -4.51 20.11 -18.05
C SER A 121 -5.52 19.20 -17.37
N PHE A 122 -6.80 19.41 -17.65
CA PHE A 122 -7.90 18.56 -17.12
C PHE A 122 -7.70 17.09 -17.48
N TYR A 123 -7.37 16.78 -18.74
CA TYR A 123 -7.17 15.40 -19.18
C TYR A 123 -5.96 14.74 -18.49
N ALA A 124 -4.89 15.51 -18.29
CA ALA A 124 -3.74 15.02 -17.54
C ALA A 124 -4.12 14.69 -16.09
N PHE A 125 -4.91 15.53 -15.42
CA PHE A 125 -5.42 15.26 -14.08
C PHE A 125 -6.29 14.01 -14.03
N VAL A 126 -7.23 13.83 -14.95
CA VAL A 126 -8.10 12.64 -15.01
C VAL A 126 -7.27 11.36 -15.14
N VAL A 127 -6.32 11.33 -16.07
CA VAL A 127 -5.50 10.15 -16.33
C VAL A 127 -4.54 9.88 -15.17
N LEU A 128 -3.78 10.87 -14.74
CA LEU A 128 -2.78 10.70 -13.67
C LEU A 128 -3.45 10.41 -12.33
N TRP A 129 -4.56 11.08 -12.00
CA TRP A 129 -5.28 10.81 -10.76
C TRP A 129 -5.98 9.46 -10.75
N GLY A 130 -6.48 9.01 -11.91
CA GLY A 130 -6.96 7.65 -12.09
C GLY A 130 -5.85 6.61 -11.88
N LEU A 131 -4.66 6.81 -12.47
CA LEU A 131 -3.49 5.96 -12.24
C LEU A 131 -3.05 5.98 -10.76
N ASN A 132 -3.14 7.14 -10.10
CA ASN A 132 -2.90 7.22 -8.66
C ASN A 132 -3.82 6.26 -7.90
N GLY A 133 -5.10 6.15 -8.27
CA GLY A 133 -6.03 5.19 -7.69
C GLY A 133 -5.52 3.75 -7.77
N TRP A 134 -4.97 3.34 -8.91
CA TRP A 134 -4.37 2.01 -9.08
C TRP A 134 -3.21 1.79 -8.11
N PHE A 135 -2.24 2.70 -8.07
CA PHE A 135 -1.06 2.56 -7.22
C PHE A 135 -1.40 2.68 -5.73
N GLN A 136 -2.37 3.49 -5.38
CA GLN A 136 -2.90 3.61 -4.01
C GLN A 136 -3.48 2.30 -3.48
N SER A 137 -4.09 1.48 -4.33
CA SER A 137 -4.67 0.19 -3.94
C SER A 137 -3.60 -0.85 -3.54
N MET A 138 -2.35 -0.69 -3.98
CA MET A 138 -1.23 -1.56 -3.61
C MET A 138 -0.87 -1.46 -2.12
N GLY A 139 -1.09 -0.29 -1.50
CA GLY A 139 -0.72 -0.03 -0.10
C GLY A 139 -1.50 -0.90 0.89
N ALA A 140 -2.82 -0.88 0.82
CA ALA A 140 -3.69 -1.62 1.74
C ALA A 140 -3.47 -3.14 1.64
N ALA A 141 -3.45 -3.69 0.42
CA ALA A 141 -3.24 -5.10 0.18
C ALA A 141 -1.90 -5.58 0.77
N SER A 142 -0.83 -4.83 0.48
CA SER A 142 0.52 -5.14 0.99
C SER A 142 0.61 -5.06 2.51
N GLY A 143 -0.04 -4.08 3.14
CA GLY A 143 -0.05 -3.95 4.59
C GLY A 143 -0.64 -5.17 5.28
N VAL A 144 -1.81 -5.63 4.79
CA VAL A 144 -2.47 -6.84 5.32
C VAL A 144 -1.58 -8.07 5.11
N VAL A 145 -1.01 -8.27 3.92
CA VAL A 145 -0.12 -9.41 3.63
C VAL A 145 1.13 -9.36 4.51
N SER A 146 1.71 -8.18 4.74
CA SER A 146 2.84 -8.04 5.67
C SER A 146 2.48 -8.51 7.08
N LEU A 147 1.32 -8.08 7.59
CA LEU A 147 0.85 -8.52 8.92
C LEU A 147 0.64 -10.03 8.98
N THR A 148 0.10 -10.66 7.94
CA THR A 148 -0.08 -12.11 7.91
C THR A 148 1.23 -12.89 7.88
N ARG A 149 2.28 -12.33 7.30
CA ARG A 149 3.61 -12.96 7.24
C ARG A 149 4.43 -12.83 8.53
N TRP A 150 4.23 -11.74 9.28
CA TRP A 150 5.05 -11.41 10.46
C TRP A 150 4.37 -11.69 11.80
N TYR A 151 3.04 -11.89 11.82
CA TYR A 151 2.26 -12.02 13.05
C TYR A 151 1.42 -13.29 13.06
N SER A 152 1.43 -13.99 14.20
CA SER A 152 0.59 -15.16 14.45
C SER A 152 -0.90 -14.79 14.44
N SER A 153 -1.78 -15.76 14.24
CA SER A 153 -3.23 -15.54 14.23
C SER A 153 -3.76 -14.92 15.54
N LYS A 154 -3.09 -15.21 16.68
CA LYS A 154 -3.45 -14.66 18.00
C LYS A 154 -3.16 -13.17 18.15
N GLU A 155 -2.04 -12.69 17.57
CA GLU A 155 -1.58 -11.30 17.69
C GLU A 155 -2.08 -10.42 16.55
N ARG A 156 -2.39 -11.01 15.40
CA ARG A 156 -2.70 -10.31 14.14
C ARG A 156 -3.82 -9.29 14.29
N GLY A 157 -4.87 -9.60 15.06
CA GLY A 157 -5.99 -8.70 15.29
C GLY A 157 -5.56 -7.38 15.93
N THR A 158 -4.73 -7.45 16.99
CA THR A 158 -4.21 -6.30 17.70
C THR A 158 -3.34 -5.42 16.79
N PHE A 159 -2.38 -6.02 16.08
CA PHE A 159 -1.50 -5.29 15.18
C PHE A 159 -2.25 -4.73 13.96
N TYR A 160 -3.27 -5.43 13.47
CA TYR A 160 -4.15 -4.91 12.43
C TYR A 160 -4.90 -3.66 12.90
N GLY A 161 -5.40 -3.63 14.13
CA GLY A 161 -6.04 -2.46 14.74
C GLY A 161 -5.11 -1.24 14.77
N PHE A 162 -3.87 -1.40 15.25
CA PHE A 162 -2.87 -0.34 15.24
C PHE A 162 -2.49 0.11 13.82
N TRP A 163 -2.29 -0.84 12.91
CA TRP A 163 -2.00 -0.53 11.52
C TRP A 163 -3.17 0.21 10.86
N SER A 164 -4.39 -0.21 11.12
CA SER A 164 -5.58 0.46 10.60
C SER A 164 -5.73 1.89 11.08
N ALA A 165 -5.30 2.21 12.33
CA ALA A 165 -5.32 3.59 12.84
C ALA A 165 -4.36 4.53 12.07
N SER A 166 -3.37 4.00 11.35
CA SER A 166 -2.40 4.82 10.61
C SER A 166 -3.02 5.66 9.49
N HIS A 167 -4.15 5.23 8.93
CA HIS A 167 -4.83 6.03 7.91
C HIS A 167 -5.39 7.32 8.50
N ASN A 168 -5.97 7.29 9.70
CA ASN A 168 -6.47 8.49 10.37
C ASN A 168 -5.33 9.46 10.72
N LEU A 169 -4.18 8.93 11.16
CA LEU A 169 -2.98 9.75 11.39
C LEU A 169 -2.45 10.35 10.08
N GLY A 170 -2.43 9.56 9.02
CA GLY A 170 -2.03 10.02 7.68
C GLY A 170 -2.97 11.09 7.14
N GLU A 171 -4.26 10.97 7.37
CA GLU A 171 -5.27 11.97 7.03
C GLU A 171 -5.04 13.28 7.80
N ALA A 172 -4.90 13.22 9.13
CA ALA A 172 -4.63 14.39 9.96
C ALA A 172 -3.33 15.08 9.55
N LEU A 173 -2.25 14.33 9.32
CA LEU A 173 -0.98 14.86 8.83
C LEU A 173 -1.13 15.54 7.46
N THR A 174 -1.95 15.00 6.57
CA THR A 174 -2.22 15.59 5.26
C THR A 174 -2.87 16.95 5.40
N PHE A 175 -3.96 17.04 6.16
CA PHE A 175 -4.66 18.30 6.34
C PHE A 175 -3.77 19.37 6.99
N ILE A 176 -2.91 19.00 7.92
CA ILE A 176 -1.98 19.95 8.56
C ILE A 176 -0.84 20.34 7.61
N SER A 177 -0.07 19.37 7.10
CA SER A 177 1.16 19.65 6.34
C SER A 177 0.87 20.23 4.96
N ILE A 178 -0.10 19.68 4.25
CA ILE A 178 -0.43 20.15 2.90
C ILE A 178 -1.18 21.47 2.95
N ALA A 179 -2.08 21.69 3.93
CA ALA A 179 -2.75 22.98 4.07
C ALA A 179 -1.77 24.11 4.39
N LEU A 180 -0.76 23.88 5.22
CA LEU A 180 0.32 24.86 5.46
C LEU A 180 1.07 25.19 4.18
N LEU A 181 1.46 24.20 3.38
CA LEU A 181 2.14 24.44 2.10
C LEU A 181 1.25 25.22 1.13
N VAL A 182 -0.03 24.86 1.05
CA VAL A 182 -0.99 25.54 0.18
C VAL A 182 -1.19 27.00 0.60
N SER A 183 -1.31 27.28 1.90
CA SER A 183 -1.53 28.65 2.40
C SER A 183 -0.36 29.59 2.16
N TRP A 184 0.86 29.06 2.10
CA TRP A 184 2.08 29.87 1.90
C TRP A 184 2.51 29.97 0.45
N MET A 185 2.35 28.90 -0.33
CA MET A 185 2.97 28.76 -1.66
C MET A 185 1.96 28.41 -2.77
N GLY A 186 0.69 28.19 -2.41
CA GLY A 186 -0.36 27.83 -3.37
C GLY A 186 -0.51 26.32 -3.60
N TRP A 187 -1.55 25.95 -4.34
CA TRP A 187 -2.00 24.58 -4.50
C TRP A 187 -0.97 23.66 -5.19
N ARG A 188 -0.17 24.20 -6.11
CA ARG A 188 0.86 23.45 -6.83
C ARG A 188 1.88 22.86 -5.85
N TYR A 189 2.33 23.67 -4.89
CA TYR A 189 3.27 23.23 -3.86
C TYR A 189 2.64 22.24 -2.88
N GLY A 190 1.32 22.28 -2.69
CA GLY A 190 0.60 21.24 -1.97
C GLY A 190 0.76 19.86 -2.63
N MET A 191 0.60 19.78 -3.95
CA MET A 191 0.79 18.54 -4.72
C MET A 191 2.27 18.11 -4.73
N ILE A 192 3.19 19.04 -4.96
CA ILE A 192 4.63 18.78 -4.94
C ILE A 192 5.07 18.28 -3.56
N GLY A 193 4.60 18.91 -2.49
CA GLY A 193 4.90 18.52 -1.12
C GLY A 193 4.44 17.12 -0.79
N ALA A 194 3.22 16.74 -1.20
CA ALA A 194 2.74 15.37 -1.06
C ALA A 194 3.63 14.38 -1.81
N GLY A 195 4.08 14.72 -3.02
CA GLY A 195 5.02 13.91 -3.79
C GLY A 195 6.37 13.74 -3.10
N ILE A 196 6.95 14.82 -2.54
CA ILE A 196 8.22 14.75 -1.82
C ILE A 196 8.09 13.87 -0.57
N ILE A 197 7.04 14.05 0.23
CA ILE A 197 6.76 13.20 1.40
C ILE A 197 6.62 11.73 0.97
N GLY A 198 5.94 11.47 -0.14
CA GLY A 198 5.80 10.11 -0.69
C GLY A 198 7.14 9.49 -1.10
N ILE A 199 8.05 10.24 -1.71
CA ILE A 199 9.41 9.78 -2.06
C ILE A 199 10.21 9.45 -0.80
N LEU A 200 10.17 10.30 0.22
CA LEU A 200 10.83 10.03 1.50
C LEU A 200 10.28 8.74 2.14
N GLY A 201 8.95 8.56 2.11
CA GLY A 201 8.28 7.33 2.55
C GLY A 201 8.73 6.10 1.77
N PHE A 202 8.89 6.20 0.46
CA PHE A 202 9.43 5.13 -0.38
C PHE A 202 10.83 4.68 0.08
N PHE A 203 11.76 5.60 0.28
CA PHE A 203 13.10 5.25 0.76
C PHE A 203 13.07 4.66 2.17
N MET A 204 12.28 5.22 3.07
CA MET A 204 12.06 4.67 4.41
C MET A 204 11.60 3.20 4.35
N MET A 205 10.60 2.90 3.52
CA MET A 205 10.09 1.53 3.37
C MET A 205 11.14 0.60 2.75
N LEU A 206 11.92 1.04 1.78
CA LEU A 206 13.00 0.24 1.20
C LEU A 206 14.08 -0.11 2.23
N VAL A 207 14.35 0.76 3.19
CA VAL A 207 15.39 0.52 4.20
C VAL A 207 14.88 -0.38 5.33
N PHE A 208 13.72 -0.09 5.89
CA PHE A 208 13.26 -0.69 7.14
C PHE A 208 12.30 -1.86 6.97
N MET A 209 11.50 -1.89 5.90
CA MET A 209 10.55 -2.98 5.67
C MET A 209 11.27 -4.24 5.19
N ARG A 210 10.81 -5.41 5.65
CA ARG A 210 11.28 -6.73 5.21
C ARG A 210 10.11 -7.54 4.69
N ASP A 211 10.38 -8.45 3.73
CA ASP A 211 9.35 -9.24 3.06
C ASP A 211 8.80 -10.35 3.95
N THR A 212 9.67 -11.31 4.29
CA THR A 212 9.30 -12.48 5.08
C THR A 212 10.32 -12.74 6.19
N PRO A 213 9.92 -13.33 7.34
CA PRO A 213 10.86 -13.77 8.37
C PRO A 213 11.88 -14.77 7.84
N GLN A 214 11.46 -15.70 6.98
CA GLN A 214 12.32 -16.75 6.41
C GLN A 214 13.43 -16.16 5.55
N SER A 215 13.19 -15.06 4.85
CA SER A 215 14.21 -14.34 4.08
C SER A 215 15.27 -13.65 4.95
N GLN A 216 15.01 -13.56 6.26
CA GLN A 216 15.94 -13.01 7.26
C GLN A 216 16.60 -14.10 8.12
N GLY A 217 16.36 -15.38 7.80
CA GLY A 217 16.96 -16.54 8.50
C GLY A 217 16.20 -17.00 9.75
N PHE A 218 14.95 -16.58 9.94
CA PHE A 218 14.13 -17.01 11.06
C PHE A 218 13.28 -18.23 10.69
N LEU A 219 13.25 -19.25 11.56
CA LEU A 219 12.29 -20.36 11.50
C LEU A 219 11.04 -19.96 12.30
N LEU A 220 9.92 -19.90 11.62
CA LEU A 220 8.62 -19.81 12.28
C LEU A 220 8.22 -21.19 12.79
N ASN A 221 7.80 -21.28 14.04
CA ASN A 221 7.31 -22.53 14.61
C ASN A 221 6.02 -22.94 13.88
N LYS A 222 6.03 -24.15 13.28
CA LYS A 222 4.92 -24.67 12.46
C LYS A 222 3.54 -24.66 13.14
N ASN A 223 3.53 -24.63 14.47
CA ASN A 223 2.29 -24.66 15.26
C ASN A 223 1.61 -23.28 15.43
N SER A 224 2.26 -22.20 15.03
CA SER A 224 1.75 -20.82 15.25
C SER A 224 1.25 -20.11 14.01
N SER A 225 1.50 -20.61 12.82
CA SER A 225 1.11 -19.94 11.58
C SER A 225 0.36 -20.85 10.63
N SER A 226 -0.84 -20.45 10.27
CA SER A 226 -1.60 -20.96 9.11
C SER A 226 -0.94 -20.59 7.76
N VAL A 227 0.33 -20.18 7.78
CA VAL A 227 1.16 -19.82 6.61
C VAL A 227 2.16 -20.95 6.33
N ASP A 228 1.70 -22.19 6.43
CA ASP A 228 2.50 -23.38 6.14
C ASP A 228 2.83 -23.59 4.65
N SER A 229 2.82 -22.56 3.82
CA SER A 229 2.82 -22.83 2.39
C SER A 229 3.52 -21.86 1.47
N LEU A 230 4.49 -21.10 1.92
CA LEU A 230 5.24 -20.22 0.98
C LEU A 230 6.56 -20.84 0.48
N SER A 231 6.84 -22.10 0.76
CA SER A 231 7.80 -22.88 0.00
C SER A 231 7.09 -23.46 -1.23
N LEU A 232 7.12 -22.73 -2.34
CA LEU A 232 6.43 -23.04 -3.58
C LEU A 232 6.92 -24.35 -4.23
N SER A 233 6.38 -25.47 -3.79
CA SER A 233 6.27 -26.69 -4.59
C SER A 233 5.05 -26.52 -5.52
N GLY A 234 5.12 -27.01 -6.77
CA GLY A 234 4.06 -26.84 -7.78
C GLY A 234 2.64 -27.28 -7.32
N LYS A 235 2.52 -28.22 -6.38
CA LYS A 235 1.25 -28.62 -5.75
C LYS A 235 0.58 -27.49 -4.94
N GLN A 236 1.36 -26.66 -4.28
CA GLN A 236 0.86 -25.58 -3.43
C GLN A 236 0.33 -24.39 -4.21
N THR A 237 0.84 -24.16 -5.42
CA THR A 237 0.29 -23.14 -6.32
C THR A 237 -1.12 -23.50 -6.80
N GLU A 238 -1.40 -24.79 -7.00
CA GLU A 238 -2.75 -25.26 -7.35
C GLU A 238 -3.73 -25.12 -6.18
N ASP A 239 -3.31 -25.47 -4.96
CA ASP A 239 -4.15 -25.35 -3.78
C ASP A 239 -4.42 -23.88 -3.41
N PHE A 240 -3.45 -23.01 -3.58
CA PHE A 240 -3.63 -21.57 -3.41
C PHE A 240 -4.59 -20.98 -4.46
N ASN A 241 -4.46 -21.41 -5.72
CA ASN A 241 -5.39 -20.98 -6.78
C ASN A 241 -6.81 -21.51 -6.54
N LYS A 242 -6.96 -22.73 -6.00
CA LYS A 242 -8.26 -23.29 -5.59
C LYS A 242 -8.87 -22.49 -4.45
N ALA A 243 -8.07 -22.14 -3.43
CA ALA A 243 -8.51 -21.31 -2.31
C ALA A 243 -8.96 -19.90 -2.78
N GLN A 244 -8.22 -19.25 -3.65
CA GLN A 244 -8.62 -17.96 -4.22
C GLN A 244 -9.92 -18.05 -5.02
N LYS A 245 -10.09 -19.10 -5.83
CA LYS A 245 -11.34 -19.33 -6.58
C LYS A 245 -12.52 -19.62 -5.64
N ALA A 246 -12.29 -20.34 -4.53
CA ALA A 246 -13.32 -20.60 -3.53
C ALA A 246 -13.79 -19.32 -2.84
N VAL A 247 -12.86 -18.40 -2.53
CA VAL A 247 -13.15 -17.06 -1.98
C VAL A 247 -14.05 -16.27 -2.94
N LEU A 248 -13.71 -16.22 -4.23
CA LEU A 248 -14.49 -15.50 -5.24
C LEU A 248 -15.89 -16.11 -5.47
N LYS A 249 -16.06 -17.42 -5.23
CA LYS A 249 -17.36 -18.12 -5.36
C LYS A 249 -18.24 -18.01 -4.12
N ASN A 250 -17.71 -17.55 -2.99
CA ASN A 250 -18.46 -17.46 -1.76
C ASN A 250 -19.32 -16.18 -1.73
N PRO A 251 -20.66 -16.29 -1.73
CA PRO A 251 -21.55 -15.13 -1.76
C PRO A 251 -21.41 -14.22 -0.53
N ALA A 252 -21.03 -14.78 0.62
CA ALA A 252 -20.83 -13.98 1.84
C ALA A 252 -19.73 -12.93 1.67
N ILE A 253 -18.69 -13.22 0.87
CA ILE A 253 -17.61 -12.28 0.60
C ILE A 253 -18.10 -11.10 -0.26
N TRP A 254 -18.96 -11.36 -1.22
CA TRP A 254 -19.58 -10.32 -2.04
C TRP A 254 -20.53 -9.44 -1.24
N ILE A 255 -21.29 -10.03 -0.31
CA ILE A 255 -22.17 -9.26 0.61
C ILE A 255 -21.32 -8.34 1.49
N LEU A 256 -20.22 -8.85 2.07
CA LEU A 256 -19.29 -8.03 2.87
C LEU A 256 -18.61 -6.94 2.03
N ALA A 257 -18.20 -7.24 0.80
CA ALA A 257 -17.60 -6.27 -0.10
C ALA A 257 -18.59 -5.15 -0.47
N LEU A 258 -19.84 -5.51 -0.78
CA LEU A 258 -20.90 -4.55 -1.07
C LEU A 258 -21.24 -3.72 0.17
N SER A 259 -21.41 -4.32 1.34
CA SER A 259 -21.67 -3.57 2.57
C SER A 259 -20.57 -2.54 2.89
N SER A 260 -19.30 -2.90 2.64
CA SER A 260 -18.16 -1.99 2.81
C SER A 260 -18.10 -0.87 1.77
N ALA A 261 -18.77 -1.02 0.64
CA ALA A 261 -18.83 0.02 -0.39
C ALA A 261 -19.90 1.09 -0.10
N PHE A 262 -20.86 0.76 0.78
CA PHE A 262 -21.93 1.67 1.19
C PHE A 262 -21.70 2.34 2.56
N MET A 263 -20.62 2.03 3.24
CA MET A 263 -20.12 2.74 4.43
C MET A 263 -19.07 3.79 4.05
#